data_4dee2763b5a33cce59a1f13da5d9ced2
#
_entry.id   4dee2763b5a33cce59a1f13da5d9ced2
#
_cell.length_a   1.000
_cell.length_b   1.000
_cell.length_c   1.000
_cell.angle_alpha   90.00
_cell.angle_beta   90.00
_cell.angle_gamma   90.00
#
_symmetry.space_group_name_H-M   'P 1'
#
loop_
_entity.id
_entity.type
_entity.pdbx_description
1 polymer ?
#
loop_
_entity_poly.entity_id
_entity_poly.type
_entity_poly.pdbx_seq_one_letter_code
_entity_poly.pdbx_strand_id
1 'polypeptide(L)'
;MFKEHNGFMEAKLEQKQDALTLDQLSEVLDSGAIIQARNLLNSLYPSEIADVIESSPRNRRDLIWKLVSNQNKGETLAELSEEIRGNLLDELIDEGGTEGLAKIAENLDTDDLADIIKSLPSNLIKKAVNSLDKQNQDRLAKVLSFPDDTAGGLMNTDTINIRANVTVEVLLRYLRKLGELPEQTDNVF
;
A
#
# COMPACT_ATOMS: atom_id res chain seq x y z
N MET A 1 -16.75 -18.66 25.13
CA MET A 1 -16.54 -17.69 26.22
C MET A 1 -15.09 -17.21 26.40
N PHE A 2 -14.06 -18.03 26.15
CA PHE A 2 -12.64 -17.59 26.26
C PHE A 2 -12.05 -16.89 25.04
N LYS A 3 -12.61 -17.07 23.83
CA LYS A 3 -12.12 -16.43 22.60
C LYS A 3 -12.55 -14.96 22.44
N GLU A 4 -13.71 -14.59 22.94
CA GLU A 4 -14.20 -13.20 22.84
C GLU A 4 -13.48 -12.24 23.79
N HIS A 5 -12.95 -12.75 24.91
CA HIS A 5 -12.24 -11.93 25.89
C HIS A 5 -10.81 -11.56 25.44
N ASN A 6 -10.17 -12.44 24.65
CA ASN A 6 -8.85 -12.16 24.10
C ASN A 6 -8.89 -11.08 23.02
N GLY A 7 -9.83 -11.15 22.07
CA GLY A 7 -9.95 -10.15 21.00
C GLY A 7 -10.27 -8.74 21.52
N PHE A 8 -11.03 -8.63 22.62
CA PHE A 8 -11.32 -7.32 23.23
C PHE A 8 -10.12 -6.72 23.97
N MET A 9 -9.26 -7.57 24.55
CA MET A 9 -8.01 -7.12 25.19
C MET A 9 -6.94 -6.75 24.15
N GLU A 10 -6.83 -7.49 23.06
CA GLU A 10 -5.93 -7.19 21.94
C GLU A 10 -6.30 -5.88 21.30
N ALA A 11 -7.55 -5.67 20.92
CA ALA A 11 -8.04 -4.40 20.37
C ALA A 11 -7.81 -3.19 21.31
N LYS A 12 -7.92 -3.37 22.62
CA LYS A 12 -7.60 -2.30 23.58
C LYS A 12 -6.11 -2.01 23.72
N LEU A 13 -5.26 -3.02 23.54
CA LEU A 13 -3.80 -2.86 23.54
C LEU A 13 -3.34 -2.16 22.27
N GLU A 14 -3.88 -2.53 21.11
CA GLU A 14 -3.66 -1.87 19.83
C GLU A 14 -4.06 -0.39 19.89
N GLN A 15 -5.30 -0.07 20.26
CA GLN A 15 -5.76 1.32 20.42
C GLN A 15 -4.90 2.15 21.38
N LYS A 16 -4.33 1.53 22.42
CA LYS A 16 -3.44 2.20 23.35
C LYS A 16 -2.06 2.44 22.78
N GLN A 17 -1.59 1.54 21.92
CA GLN A 17 -0.31 1.65 21.22
C GLN A 17 -0.38 2.73 20.15
N ASP A 18 -1.46 2.77 19.38
CA ASP A 18 -1.74 3.78 18.35
C ASP A 18 -1.84 5.18 18.94
N ALA A 19 -2.57 5.34 20.04
CA ALA A 19 -2.67 6.62 20.77
C ALA A 19 -1.30 7.10 21.28
N LEU A 20 -0.46 6.19 21.78
CA LEU A 20 0.88 6.53 22.26
C LEU A 20 1.80 6.97 21.11
N THR A 21 1.67 6.33 19.95
CA THR A 21 2.45 6.63 18.74
C THR A 21 2.05 8.00 18.17
N LEU A 22 0.75 8.32 18.14
CA LEU A 22 0.22 9.62 17.72
C LEU A 22 0.70 10.76 18.61
N ASP A 23 0.66 10.57 19.92
CA ASP A 23 1.10 11.57 20.90
C ASP A 23 2.62 11.81 20.75
N GLN A 24 3.42 10.75 20.63
CA GLN A 24 4.86 10.84 20.41
C GLN A 24 5.19 11.54 19.09
N LEU A 25 4.51 11.19 18.01
CA LEU A 25 4.72 11.82 16.72
C LEU A 25 4.35 13.30 16.75
N SER A 26 3.24 13.64 17.40
CA SER A 26 2.81 15.03 17.57
C SER A 26 3.85 15.84 18.32
N GLU A 27 4.36 15.34 19.43
CA GLU A 27 5.40 16.00 20.24
C GLU A 27 6.69 16.21 19.44
N VAL A 28 7.11 15.18 18.69
CA VAL A 28 8.31 15.24 17.85
C VAL A 28 8.13 16.24 16.70
N LEU A 29 6.97 16.29 16.06
CA LEU A 29 6.66 17.27 15.01
C LEU A 29 6.59 18.70 15.57
N ASP A 30 5.98 18.90 16.74
CA ASP A 30 5.88 20.21 17.39
C ASP A 30 7.25 20.73 17.86
N SER A 31 8.18 19.84 18.19
CA SER A 31 9.57 20.21 18.49
C SER A 31 10.40 20.56 17.26
N GLY A 32 9.88 20.32 16.05
CA GLY A 32 10.60 20.50 14.78
C GLY A 32 11.66 19.42 14.48
N ALA A 33 11.66 18.31 15.21
CA ALA A 33 12.63 17.22 15.04
C ALA A 33 12.25 16.30 13.86
N ILE A 34 12.27 16.84 12.64
CA ILE A 34 11.84 16.19 11.40
C ILE A 34 12.51 14.84 11.15
N ILE A 35 13.80 14.71 11.46
CA ILE A 35 14.54 13.45 11.27
C ILE A 35 13.99 12.37 12.22
N GLN A 36 13.67 12.72 13.45
CA GLN A 36 13.09 11.78 14.42
C GLN A 36 11.67 11.37 14.02
N ALA A 37 10.85 12.33 13.57
CA ALA A 37 9.52 12.05 13.05
C ALA A 37 9.55 11.08 11.86
N ARG A 38 10.48 11.30 10.91
CA ARG A 38 10.68 10.39 9.77
C ARG A 38 11.11 8.99 10.21
N ASN A 39 12.04 8.88 11.15
CA ASN A 39 12.51 7.59 11.65
C ASN A 39 11.37 6.84 12.38
N LEU A 40 10.57 7.55 13.16
CA LEU A 40 9.43 6.97 13.84
C LEU A 40 8.40 6.45 12.83
N LEU A 41 7.98 7.26 11.86
CA LEU A 41 7.04 6.84 10.82
C LEU A 41 7.54 5.63 10.03
N ASN A 42 8.82 5.61 9.64
CA ASN A 42 9.38 4.50 8.87
C ASN A 42 9.66 3.23 9.71
N SER A 43 9.43 3.25 11.01
CA SER A 43 9.44 2.07 11.87
C SER A 43 8.06 1.44 12.05
N LEU A 44 7.01 2.11 11.59
CA LEU A 44 5.63 1.66 11.64
C LEU A 44 5.28 0.81 10.42
N TYR A 45 4.28 -0.06 10.57
CA TYR A 45 3.65 -0.72 9.44
C TYR A 45 2.80 0.25 8.62
N PRO A 46 2.57 -0.01 7.33
CA PRO A 46 1.74 0.86 6.47
C PRO A 46 0.34 1.14 7.03
N SER A 47 -0.32 0.14 7.63
CA SER A 47 -1.61 0.30 8.30
C SER A 47 -1.53 1.26 9.50
N GLU A 48 -0.49 1.17 10.34
CA GLU A 48 -0.28 2.09 11.46
C GLU A 48 0.00 3.52 10.97
N ILE A 49 0.72 3.67 9.85
CA ILE A 49 0.95 4.98 9.21
C ILE A 49 -0.37 5.55 8.70
N ALA A 50 -1.24 4.71 8.11
CA ALA A 50 -2.56 5.12 7.65
C ALA A 50 -3.42 5.61 8.83
N ASP A 51 -3.46 4.90 9.94
CA ASP A 51 -4.18 5.29 11.16
C ASP A 51 -3.67 6.63 11.71
N VAL A 52 -2.36 6.85 11.71
CA VAL A 52 -1.73 8.12 12.09
C VAL A 52 -2.19 9.26 11.18
N ILE A 53 -2.23 9.04 9.86
CA ILE A 53 -2.68 10.04 8.89
C ILE A 53 -4.17 10.33 9.10
N GLU A 54 -5.02 9.31 9.25
CA GLU A 54 -6.46 9.45 9.42
C GLU A 54 -6.83 10.20 10.71
N SER A 55 -6.15 9.88 11.80
CA SER A 55 -6.35 10.52 13.10
C SER A 55 -5.75 11.92 13.19
N SER A 56 -4.91 12.31 12.23
CA SER A 56 -4.24 13.62 12.24
C SER A 56 -5.13 14.73 11.68
N PRO A 57 -5.01 15.98 12.20
CA PRO A 57 -5.64 17.14 11.59
C PRO A 57 -5.16 17.36 10.15
N ARG A 58 -6.03 17.88 9.28
CA ARG A 58 -5.75 18.06 7.85
C ARG A 58 -4.43 18.77 7.56
N ASN A 59 -4.10 19.82 8.29
CA ASN A 59 -2.87 20.58 8.13
C ASN A 59 -1.59 19.82 8.51
N ARG A 60 -1.69 18.67 9.17
CA ARG A 60 -0.56 17.81 9.51
C ARG A 60 -0.42 16.61 8.58
N ARG A 61 -1.52 16.18 7.93
CA ARG A 61 -1.52 15.02 7.02
C ARG A 61 -0.49 15.16 5.91
N ASP A 62 -0.45 16.32 5.26
CA ASP A 62 0.50 16.60 4.16
C ASP A 62 1.96 16.54 4.64
N LEU A 63 2.22 17.04 5.86
CA LEU A 63 3.56 16.96 6.45
C LEU A 63 3.95 15.51 6.77
N ILE A 64 3.04 14.76 7.40
CA ILE A 64 3.25 13.35 7.71
C ILE A 64 3.51 12.56 6.42
N TRP A 65 2.66 12.74 5.41
CA TRP A 65 2.78 12.11 4.10
C TRP A 65 4.13 12.35 3.43
N LYS A 66 4.67 13.57 3.51
CA LYS A 66 6.01 13.91 2.98
C LYS A 66 7.15 13.22 3.73
N LEU A 67 6.92 12.80 4.95
CA LEU A 67 7.91 12.10 5.76
C LEU A 67 7.87 10.58 5.56
N VAL A 68 6.77 10.02 5.06
CA VAL A 68 6.64 8.59 4.74
C VAL A 68 7.62 8.24 3.62
N SER A 69 8.32 7.12 3.75
CA SER A 69 9.23 6.61 2.73
C SER A 69 8.47 6.20 1.46
N ASN A 70 9.10 6.34 0.30
CA ASN A 70 8.48 5.91 -0.96
C ASN A 70 8.16 4.41 -0.97
N GLN A 71 8.87 3.62 -0.18
CA GLN A 71 8.63 2.19 -0.04
C GLN A 71 7.30 1.88 0.66
N ASN A 72 6.94 2.66 1.68
CA ASN A 72 5.71 2.45 2.45
C ASN A 72 4.50 3.21 1.85
N LYS A 73 4.74 4.21 0.97
CA LYS A 73 3.66 5.07 0.45
C LYS A 73 2.56 4.30 -0.27
N GLY A 74 2.91 3.26 -1.03
CA GLY A 74 1.95 2.48 -1.78
C GLY A 74 0.95 1.79 -0.88
N GLU A 75 1.44 0.91 -0.02
CA GLU A 75 0.63 0.16 0.94
C GLU A 75 -0.12 1.10 1.90
N THR A 76 0.52 2.20 2.36
CA THR A 76 -0.19 3.20 3.16
C THR A 76 -1.38 3.81 2.43
N LEU A 77 -1.27 4.10 1.11
CA LEU A 77 -2.40 4.59 0.32
C LEU A 77 -3.52 3.55 0.20
N ALA A 78 -3.19 2.28 0.08
CA ALA A 78 -4.18 1.20 0.02
C ALA A 78 -5.02 1.12 1.30
N GLU A 79 -4.40 1.32 2.45
CA GLU A 79 -5.04 1.28 3.77
C GLU A 79 -5.88 2.53 4.11
N LEU A 80 -5.65 3.67 3.42
CA LEU A 80 -6.39 4.91 3.69
C LEU A 80 -7.82 4.88 3.16
N SER A 81 -8.73 5.57 3.86
CA SER A 81 -10.08 5.86 3.37
C SER A 81 -10.05 6.62 2.05
N GLU A 82 -11.06 6.41 1.20
CA GLU A 82 -11.14 6.96 -0.15
C GLU A 82 -10.97 8.48 -0.19
N GLU A 83 -11.55 9.20 0.78
CA GLU A 83 -11.47 10.68 0.84
C GLU A 83 -10.04 11.16 1.08
N ILE A 84 -9.32 10.55 2.03
CA ILE A 84 -7.95 10.96 2.38
C ILE A 84 -6.99 10.52 1.29
N ARG A 85 -7.15 9.30 0.80
CA ARG A 85 -6.39 8.75 -0.34
C ARG A 85 -6.46 9.67 -1.55
N GLY A 86 -7.67 10.11 -1.94
CA GLY A 86 -7.86 11.02 -3.08
C GLY A 86 -7.08 12.32 -2.93
N ASN A 87 -7.14 12.97 -1.75
CA ASN A 87 -6.41 14.21 -1.50
C ASN A 87 -4.88 14.03 -1.60
N LEU A 88 -4.34 12.93 -1.06
CA LEU A 88 -2.90 12.64 -1.11
C LEU A 88 -2.42 12.23 -2.50
N LEU A 89 -3.27 11.58 -3.29
CA LEU A 89 -3.00 11.26 -4.67
C LEU A 89 -2.95 12.53 -5.55
N ASP A 90 -3.85 13.46 -5.33
CA ASP A 90 -3.83 14.76 -6.03
C ASP A 90 -2.51 15.50 -5.74
N GLU A 91 -2.08 15.56 -4.47
CA GLU A 91 -0.80 16.16 -4.09
C GLU A 91 0.39 15.45 -4.74
N LEU A 92 0.39 14.11 -4.74
CA LEU A 92 1.44 13.30 -5.35
C LEU A 92 1.57 13.57 -6.86
N ILE A 93 0.43 13.72 -7.54
CA ILE A 93 0.39 13.99 -8.98
C ILE A 93 0.84 15.42 -9.28
N ASP A 94 0.45 16.39 -8.45
CA ASP A 94 0.85 17.79 -8.59
C ASP A 94 2.36 17.98 -8.38
N GLU A 95 2.96 17.26 -7.43
CA GLU A 95 4.39 17.34 -7.12
C GLU A 95 5.28 16.52 -8.09
N GLY A 96 4.87 15.33 -8.46
CA GLY A 96 5.70 14.36 -9.21
C GLY A 96 5.12 13.89 -10.53
N GLY A 97 3.95 14.35 -10.91
CA GLY A 97 3.23 13.82 -12.06
C GLY A 97 2.94 12.31 -11.93
N THR A 98 2.69 11.68 -13.06
CA THR A 98 2.42 10.22 -13.09
C THR A 98 3.67 9.37 -12.83
N GLU A 99 4.88 9.97 -12.84
CA GLU A 99 6.12 9.24 -12.48
C GLU A 99 6.18 8.92 -10.98
N GLY A 100 5.61 9.78 -10.13
CA GLY A 100 5.46 9.51 -8.69
C GLY A 100 4.60 8.28 -8.44
N LEU A 101 3.49 8.17 -9.18
CA LEU A 101 2.60 7.02 -9.09
C LEU A 101 3.26 5.72 -9.61
N ALA A 102 4.04 5.79 -10.68
CA ALA A 102 4.75 4.62 -11.20
C ALA A 102 5.72 4.03 -10.17
N LYS A 103 6.43 4.88 -9.43
CA LYS A 103 7.34 4.44 -8.36
C LYS A 103 6.61 3.77 -7.18
N ILE A 104 5.41 4.25 -6.86
CA ILE A 104 4.58 3.63 -5.82
C ILE A 104 4.08 2.27 -6.30
N ALA A 105 3.64 2.18 -7.56
CA ALA A 105 3.12 0.98 -8.17
C ALA A 105 4.13 -0.18 -8.27
N GLU A 106 5.44 0.12 -8.25
CA GLU A 106 6.49 -0.92 -8.28
C GLU A 106 6.45 -1.86 -7.05
N ASN A 107 5.92 -1.36 -5.93
CA ASN A 107 5.89 -2.09 -4.65
C ASN A 107 4.45 -2.44 -4.19
N LEU A 108 3.46 -2.29 -5.06
CA LEU A 108 2.06 -2.58 -4.73
C LEU A 108 1.58 -3.87 -5.37
N ASP A 109 0.74 -4.58 -4.63
CA ASP A 109 -0.06 -5.66 -5.19
C ASP A 109 -1.04 -5.13 -6.25
N THR A 110 -1.39 -5.96 -7.22
CA THR A 110 -2.16 -5.51 -8.39
C THR A 110 -3.58 -5.07 -8.04
N ASP A 111 -4.21 -5.66 -7.04
CA ASP A 111 -5.53 -5.28 -6.53
C ASP A 111 -5.49 -3.90 -5.87
N ASP A 112 -4.53 -3.64 -4.99
CA ASP A 112 -4.32 -2.33 -4.36
C ASP A 112 -4.02 -1.25 -5.40
N LEU A 113 -3.18 -1.58 -6.39
CA LEU A 113 -2.91 -0.68 -7.51
C LEU A 113 -4.18 -0.37 -8.31
N ALA A 114 -5.05 -1.37 -8.52
CA ALA A 114 -6.32 -1.17 -9.22
C ALA A 114 -7.23 -0.20 -8.46
N ASP A 115 -7.32 -0.32 -7.14
CA ASP A 115 -8.12 0.56 -6.30
C ASP A 115 -7.59 2.00 -6.27
N ILE A 116 -6.27 2.17 -6.23
CA ILE A 116 -5.62 3.48 -6.37
C ILE A 116 -5.92 4.09 -7.75
N ILE A 117 -5.77 3.33 -8.82
CA ILE A 117 -6.05 3.81 -10.18
C ILE A 117 -7.52 4.20 -10.35
N LYS A 118 -8.46 3.44 -9.79
CA LYS A 118 -9.90 3.76 -9.81
C LYS A 118 -10.22 5.05 -9.06
N SER A 119 -9.48 5.36 -8.00
CA SER A 119 -9.63 6.59 -7.21
C SER A 119 -9.15 7.85 -7.94
N LEU A 120 -8.41 7.69 -9.06
CA LEU A 120 -7.92 8.82 -9.83
C LEU A 120 -9.00 9.48 -10.70
N PRO A 121 -8.91 10.80 -10.94
CA PRO A 121 -9.71 11.46 -11.96
C PRO A 121 -9.55 10.82 -13.35
N SER A 122 -10.65 10.69 -14.10
CA SER A 122 -10.67 9.94 -15.38
C SER A 122 -9.65 10.41 -16.41
N ASN A 123 -9.27 11.68 -16.40
CA ASN A 123 -8.25 12.25 -17.28
C ASN A 123 -6.83 11.82 -16.91
N LEU A 124 -6.60 11.35 -15.69
CA LEU A 124 -5.30 10.92 -15.19
C LEU A 124 -5.11 9.40 -15.28
N ILE A 125 -6.18 8.62 -15.26
CA ILE A 125 -6.13 7.14 -15.31
C ILE A 125 -5.26 6.66 -16.48
N LYS A 126 -5.51 7.16 -17.70
CA LYS A 126 -4.74 6.76 -18.88
C LYS A 126 -3.25 7.10 -18.78
N LYS A 127 -2.94 8.27 -18.20
CA LYS A 127 -1.54 8.69 -18.03
C LYS A 127 -0.85 7.84 -16.97
N ALA A 128 -1.55 7.56 -15.86
CA ALA A 128 -1.07 6.71 -14.78
C ALA A 128 -0.78 5.29 -15.31
N VAL A 129 -1.73 4.65 -15.98
CA VAL A 129 -1.54 3.33 -16.58
C VAL A 129 -0.38 3.30 -17.57
N ASN A 130 -0.25 4.32 -18.42
CA ASN A 130 0.84 4.39 -19.40
C ASN A 130 2.23 4.62 -18.77
N SER A 131 2.31 5.12 -17.54
CA SER A 131 3.58 5.28 -16.82
C SER A 131 4.07 3.98 -16.17
N LEU A 132 3.19 2.98 -16.04
CA LEU A 132 3.54 1.67 -15.51
C LEU A 132 4.34 0.86 -16.54
N ASP A 133 5.14 -0.08 -16.07
CA ASP A 133 5.77 -1.07 -16.92
C ASP A 133 4.74 -2.01 -17.57
N LYS A 134 5.15 -2.72 -18.60
CA LYS A 134 4.24 -3.57 -19.39
C LYS A 134 3.61 -4.69 -18.55
N GLN A 135 4.34 -5.24 -17.58
CA GLN A 135 3.85 -6.33 -16.73
C GLN A 135 2.73 -5.84 -15.82
N ASN A 136 2.92 -4.70 -15.16
CA ASN A 136 1.91 -4.07 -14.30
C ASN A 136 0.70 -3.59 -15.12
N GLN A 137 0.90 -3.07 -16.34
CA GLN A 137 -0.22 -2.75 -17.24
C GLN A 137 -1.08 -3.97 -17.55
N ASP A 138 -0.48 -5.11 -17.91
CA ASP A 138 -1.19 -6.34 -18.28
C ASP A 138 -1.91 -6.98 -17.07
N ARG A 139 -1.32 -6.92 -15.88
CA ARG A 139 -1.93 -7.37 -14.63
C ARG A 139 -3.13 -6.49 -14.26
N LEU A 140 -2.92 -5.19 -14.21
CA LEU A 140 -3.95 -4.19 -13.92
C LEU A 140 -5.14 -4.30 -14.88
N ALA A 141 -4.89 -4.48 -16.17
CA ALA A 141 -5.95 -4.64 -17.17
C ALA A 141 -6.83 -5.88 -16.89
N LYS A 142 -6.26 -6.96 -16.34
CA LYS A 142 -7.03 -8.14 -15.92
C LYS A 142 -7.96 -7.81 -14.75
N VAL A 143 -7.44 -7.20 -13.68
CA VAL A 143 -8.23 -6.85 -12.50
C VAL A 143 -9.33 -5.86 -12.89
N LEU A 144 -9.01 -4.81 -13.63
CA LEU A 144 -9.98 -3.81 -14.10
C LEU A 144 -11.02 -4.37 -15.08
N SER A 145 -10.83 -5.57 -15.63
CA SER A 145 -11.83 -6.22 -16.48
C SER A 145 -12.98 -6.86 -15.70
N PHE A 146 -12.84 -7.03 -14.38
CA PHE A 146 -13.86 -7.57 -13.51
C PHE A 146 -14.64 -6.44 -12.81
N PRO A 147 -15.94 -6.62 -12.54
CA PRO A 147 -16.67 -5.70 -11.66
C PRO A 147 -16.10 -5.72 -10.24
N ASP A 148 -16.12 -4.57 -9.55
CA ASP A 148 -15.48 -4.38 -8.24
C ASP A 148 -16.04 -5.29 -7.15
N ASP A 149 -17.33 -5.61 -7.20
CA ASP A 149 -18.04 -6.45 -6.24
C ASP A 149 -17.95 -7.95 -6.54
N THR A 150 -17.07 -8.36 -7.44
CA THR A 150 -16.87 -9.77 -7.80
C THR A 150 -15.56 -10.32 -7.23
N ALA A 151 -15.48 -11.65 -7.08
CA ALA A 151 -14.25 -12.31 -6.66
C ALA A 151 -13.06 -11.97 -7.59
N GLY A 152 -13.31 -11.76 -8.90
CA GLY A 152 -12.29 -11.34 -9.85
C GLY A 152 -11.76 -9.93 -9.62
N GLY A 153 -12.62 -9.00 -9.16
CA GLY A 153 -12.23 -7.63 -8.83
C GLY A 153 -11.49 -7.50 -7.48
N LEU A 154 -11.70 -8.47 -6.59
CA LEU A 154 -11.11 -8.50 -5.24
C LEU A 154 -9.91 -9.45 -5.11
N MET A 155 -9.59 -10.23 -6.15
CA MET A 155 -8.51 -11.20 -6.08
C MET A 155 -7.16 -10.53 -6.35
N ASN A 156 -6.15 -10.85 -5.54
CA ASN A 156 -4.77 -10.62 -5.90
C ASN A 156 -4.37 -11.55 -7.06
N THR A 157 -3.87 -10.99 -8.15
CA THR A 157 -3.43 -11.73 -9.34
C THR A 157 -1.92 -12.01 -9.36
N ASP A 158 -1.20 -11.58 -8.36
CA ASP A 158 0.26 -11.71 -8.24
C ASP A 158 0.67 -13.09 -7.75
N THR A 159 0.17 -14.10 -8.44
CA THR A 159 0.44 -15.50 -8.14
C THR A 159 1.50 -16.09 -9.06
N ILE A 160 2.33 -16.97 -8.52
CA ILE A 160 3.31 -17.73 -9.32
C ILE A 160 2.62 -18.98 -9.85
N ASN A 161 2.44 -19.01 -11.18
CA ASN A 161 1.85 -20.13 -11.88
C ASN A 161 2.92 -20.92 -12.64
N ILE A 162 2.88 -22.25 -12.53
CA ILE A 162 3.77 -23.16 -13.25
C ILE A 162 2.97 -24.20 -14.04
N ARG A 163 3.60 -24.76 -15.07
CA ARG A 163 3.00 -25.86 -15.81
C ARG A 163 3.17 -27.15 -14.99
N ALA A 164 2.16 -28.01 -14.97
CA ALA A 164 2.17 -29.28 -14.24
C ALA A 164 3.32 -30.24 -14.61
N ASN A 165 3.94 -30.06 -15.78
CA ASN A 165 5.06 -30.87 -16.25
C ASN A 165 6.45 -30.33 -15.89
N VAL A 166 6.51 -29.25 -15.10
CA VAL A 166 7.77 -28.65 -14.65
C VAL A 166 8.30 -29.41 -13.45
N THR A 167 9.59 -29.75 -13.45
CA THR A 167 10.22 -30.39 -12.30
C THR A 167 10.50 -29.39 -11.18
N VAL A 168 10.54 -29.87 -9.94
CA VAL A 168 10.85 -29.03 -8.76
C VAL A 168 12.20 -28.31 -8.92
N GLU A 169 13.18 -28.96 -9.54
CA GLU A 169 14.50 -28.35 -9.79
C GLU A 169 14.40 -27.13 -10.70
N VAL A 170 13.61 -27.23 -11.78
CA VAL A 170 13.36 -26.12 -12.72
C VAL A 170 12.59 -25.01 -12.02
N LEU A 171 11.58 -25.34 -11.20
CA LEU A 171 10.83 -24.39 -10.40
C LEU A 171 11.77 -23.62 -9.45
N LEU A 172 12.57 -24.32 -8.66
CA LEU A 172 13.50 -23.65 -7.73
C LEU A 172 14.50 -22.75 -8.45
N ARG A 173 14.96 -23.13 -9.65
CA ARG A 173 15.81 -22.28 -10.46
C ARG A 173 15.08 -21.03 -10.96
N TYR A 174 13.83 -21.18 -11.34
CA TYR A 174 12.97 -20.07 -11.76
C TYR A 174 12.74 -19.08 -10.60
N LEU A 175 12.35 -19.56 -9.42
CA LEU A 175 12.13 -18.74 -8.22
C LEU A 175 13.38 -17.95 -7.83
N ARG A 176 14.56 -18.60 -7.83
CA ARG A 176 15.83 -17.92 -7.56
C ARG A 176 16.19 -16.86 -8.60
N LYS A 177 15.71 -17.00 -9.83
CA LYS A 177 15.95 -16.04 -10.92
C LYS A 177 15.01 -14.83 -10.84
N LEU A 178 13.82 -14.97 -10.26
CA LEU A 178 12.86 -13.89 -10.07
C LEU A 178 13.44 -12.83 -9.11
N GLY A 179 14.30 -13.23 -8.16
CA GLY A 179 14.91 -12.32 -7.17
C GLY A 179 13.94 -11.99 -6.04
N GLU A 180 12.94 -11.19 -6.31
CA GLU A 180 11.85 -10.88 -5.39
C GLU A 180 10.60 -11.69 -5.73
N LEU A 181 9.99 -12.28 -4.72
CA LEU A 181 8.73 -12.99 -4.83
C LEU A 181 7.59 -12.02 -4.45
N PRO A 182 6.38 -12.19 -5.01
CA PRO A 182 5.22 -11.47 -4.52
C PRO A 182 5.07 -11.69 -3.02
N GLU A 183 4.65 -10.64 -2.30
CA GLU A 183 4.35 -10.75 -0.88
C GLU A 183 3.32 -11.86 -0.64
N GLN A 184 3.39 -12.53 0.50
CA GLN A 184 2.51 -13.65 0.85
C GLN A 184 2.54 -14.84 -0.14
N THR A 185 3.67 -15.07 -0.83
CA THR A 185 3.83 -16.25 -1.70
C THR A 185 4.03 -17.52 -0.86
N ASP A 186 2.94 -18.09 -0.37
CA ASP A 186 2.94 -19.36 0.37
C ASP A 186 2.79 -20.57 -0.57
N ASN A 187 2.24 -20.36 -1.74
CA ASN A 187 1.90 -21.41 -2.70
C ASN A 187 2.30 -21.03 -4.12
N VAL A 188 2.61 -22.06 -4.90
CA VAL A 188 2.84 -21.96 -6.34
C VAL A 188 1.82 -22.86 -7.02
N PHE A 189 1.12 -22.36 -8.01
CA PHE A 189 0.00 -23.01 -8.69
C PHE A 189 0.37 -23.53 -10.08
#